data_da42e124b6ae8bb20f106a2272f7326c
#
_entry.id   da42e124b6ae8bb20f106a2272f7326c
#
_cell.length_a   1.000
_cell.length_b   1.000
_cell.length_c   1.000
_cell.angle_alpha   90.00
_cell.angle_beta   90.00
_cell.angle_gamma   90.00
#
_symmetry.space_group_name_H-M   'P 1'
#
loop_
_entity.id
_entity.type
_entity.pdbx_description
1 polymer ?
#
loop_
_entity_poly.entity_id
_entity_poly.type
_entity_poly.pdbx_seq_one_letter_code
_entity_poly.pdbx_strand_id
1 'polypeptide(L)'
;MVKSALDPEWEARFAPNSYGFRPGRSCHDAIEAIFTAIGHKAKYVLDADIEKCFDRIDQTALLTKVHTSPSLHRQLTAWLKAGVLDQGTLFPTDTGTMQGGNLSPLLAGIALHGLEALIGKMFPRSGSRRFQTPNVVVYADDLVILHEDRTVVERCQAVVTEWLHEMGLALKPSKTRITHTLEVAEGTPGFDFLGFQIRQYPVGKTKSGKDCRGRLHGFKTRITPSPTAIQRHIETLRKTIDSHRHAEQEALIKALNPQIIGWSAYYAHVVSARIFQRLDHTGYAMLWGWAVSRHPKKAKHWIARKYWRVDDGQGWRFQPANSTRHLARHDHTPHQRYVKVQGTRSPYDGDWLYWSRRLGRHPHVPPRIARLLKQQQGRCRACGLYFMEGDKIEVDHIMPKKQGGSDARDNLQLLHRHCHDTKTARETGCQGTHDTRHVVEEPDERKRSCPVL
;
A
#
# COMPACT_ATOMS: atom_id res chain seq x y z
N MET A 1 -5.19 -15.12 -19.54
CA MET A 1 -4.02 -15.57 -20.32
C MET A 1 -3.18 -14.40 -20.84
N VAL A 2 -3.67 -13.48 -21.70
CA VAL A 2 -2.86 -12.40 -22.27
C VAL A 2 -2.20 -11.50 -21.21
N LYS A 3 -2.95 -11.05 -20.20
CA LYS A 3 -2.36 -10.29 -19.08
C LYS A 3 -1.24 -11.07 -18.39
N SER A 4 -1.43 -12.34 -18.11
CA SER A 4 -0.43 -13.18 -17.44
C SER A 4 0.83 -13.41 -18.27
N ALA A 5 0.75 -13.26 -19.59
CA ALA A 5 1.91 -13.33 -20.48
C ALA A 5 2.67 -11.99 -20.51
N LEU A 6 1.96 -10.86 -20.50
CA LEU A 6 2.57 -9.53 -20.58
C LEU A 6 3.05 -8.99 -19.22
N ASP A 7 2.37 -9.35 -18.12
CA ASP A 7 2.71 -8.83 -16.77
C ASP A 7 4.18 -9.07 -16.39
N PRO A 8 4.78 -10.28 -16.52
CA PRO A 8 6.17 -10.50 -16.12
C PRO A 8 7.16 -9.68 -16.93
N GLU A 9 6.93 -9.58 -18.25
CA GLU A 9 7.80 -8.82 -19.15
C GLU A 9 7.79 -7.33 -18.81
N TRP A 10 6.61 -6.75 -18.65
CA TRP A 10 6.47 -5.33 -18.36
C TRP A 10 6.85 -4.97 -16.93
N GLU A 11 6.62 -5.88 -15.96
CA GLU A 11 7.10 -5.69 -14.60
C GLU A 11 8.63 -5.57 -14.51
N ALA A 12 9.37 -6.28 -15.36
CA ALA A 12 10.82 -6.16 -15.46
C ALA A 12 11.27 -4.80 -16.05
N ARG A 13 10.42 -4.15 -16.86
CA ARG A 13 10.73 -2.88 -17.55
C ARG A 13 10.28 -1.66 -16.77
N PHE A 14 9.19 -1.77 -15.99
CA PHE A 14 8.61 -0.63 -15.28
C PHE A 14 9.59 0.05 -14.32
N ALA A 15 9.56 1.37 -14.34
CA ALA A 15 10.35 2.20 -13.45
C ALA A 15 10.07 1.91 -11.96
N PRO A 16 11.09 2.04 -11.08
CA PRO A 16 10.96 1.70 -9.66
C PRO A 16 9.94 2.55 -8.91
N ASN A 17 9.67 3.78 -9.34
CA ASN A 17 8.71 4.68 -8.70
C ASN A 17 7.36 4.78 -9.43
N SER A 18 7.04 3.83 -10.29
CA SER A 18 5.71 3.60 -10.84
C SER A 18 4.99 2.53 -10.02
N TYR A 19 3.82 2.85 -9.45
CA TYR A 19 3.17 2.00 -8.44
C TYR A 19 1.75 1.55 -8.81
N GLY A 20 1.01 2.35 -9.60
CA GLY A 20 -0.39 2.08 -9.90
C GLY A 20 -0.59 0.75 -10.65
N PHE A 21 -1.58 -0.02 -10.21
CA PHE A 21 -2.03 -1.28 -10.81
C PHE A 21 -0.97 -2.40 -10.92
N ARG A 22 0.22 -2.19 -10.41
CA ARG A 22 1.31 -3.17 -10.46
C ARG A 22 1.17 -4.22 -9.36
N PRO A 23 1.43 -5.50 -9.65
CA PRO A 23 1.40 -6.56 -8.65
C PRO A 23 2.45 -6.32 -7.56
N GLY A 24 2.04 -6.50 -6.31
CA GLY A 24 2.92 -6.35 -5.14
C GLY A 24 3.27 -4.92 -4.75
N ARG A 25 2.82 -3.91 -5.49
CA ARG A 25 2.97 -2.49 -5.18
C ARG A 25 1.63 -1.88 -4.75
N SER A 26 1.68 -0.82 -3.96
CA SER A 26 0.50 -0.16 -3.40
C SER A 26 0.66 1.36 -3.34
N CYS A 27 -0.42 2.06 -3.05
CA CYS A 27 -0.38 3.50 -2.77
C CYS A 27 0.57 3.84 -1.61
N HIS A 28 0.68 2.97 -0.60
CA HIS A 28 1.62 3.18 0.51
C HIS A 28 3.09 3.17 0.07
N ASP A 29 3.43 2.40 -0.98
CA ASP A 29 4.77 2.46 -1.58
C ASP A 29 5.06 3.83 -2.20
N ALA A 30 4.08 4.41 -2.90
CA ALA A 30 4.18 5.75 -3.46
C ALA A 30 4.34 6.82 -2.37
N ILE A 31 3.53 6.72 -1.31
CA ILE A 31 3.58 7.63 -0.15
C ILE A 31 4.94 7.54 0.57
N GLU A 32 5.47 6.34 0.77
CA GLU A 32 6.79 6.16 1.40
C GLU A 32 7.93 6.65 0.49
N ALA A 33 7.79 6.53 -0.84
CA ALA A 33 8.72 7.12 -1.79
C ALA A 33 8.76 8.65 -1.69
N ILE A 34 7.59 9.29 -1.59
CA ILE A 34 7.48 10.73 -1.39
C ILE A 34 8.07 11.13 -0.03
N PHE A 35 7.71 10.40 1.05
CA PHE A 35 8.26 10.67 2.39
C PHE A 35 9.79 10.63 2.39
N THR A 36 10.37 9.62 1.75
CA THR A 36 11.82 9.49 1.62
C THR A 36 12.43 10.64 0.80
N ALA A 37 11.75 11.07 -0.28
CA ALA A 37 12.22 12.14 -1.16
C ALA A 37 12.25 13.52 -0.49
N ILE A 38 11.32 13.80 0.45
CA ILE A 38 11.22 15.09 1.18
C ILE A 38 11.75 15.02 2.61
N GLY A 39 12.20 13.85 3.08
CA GLY A 39 12.57 13.62 4.48
C GLY A 39 13.65 14.57 5.01
N HIS A 40 14.59 14.98 4.15
CA HIS A 40 15.74 15.80 4.54
C HIS A 40 15.71 17.22 4.01
N LYS A 41 14.87 17.52 3.02
CA LYS A 41 14.79 18.84 2.39
C LYS A 41 13.36 19.16 1.98
N ALA A 42 12.98 20.41 2.13
CA ALA A 42 11.75 20.94 1.57
C ALA A 42 11.88 21.05 0.05
N LYS A 43 10.77 20.81 -0.68
CA LYS A 43 10.77 20.76 -2.14
C LYS A 43 9.55 21.43 -2.75
N TYR A 44 9.73 21.95 -3.96
CA TYR A 44 8.64 22.23 -4.88
C TYR A 44 8.08 20.92 -5.44
N VAL A 45 6.80 20.93 -5.69
CA VAL A 45 6.03 19.74 -6.08
C VAL A 45 5.13 20.10 -7.25
N LEU A 46 5.31 19.44 -8.38
CA LEU A 46 4.28 19.35 -9.40
C LEU A 46 3.33 18.22 -8.97
N ASP A 47 2.09 18.58 -8.65
CA ASP A 47 0.97 17.69 -8.36
C ASP A 47 0.05 17.72 -9.58
N ALA A 48 -0.07 16.62 -10.31
CA ALA A 48 -0.76 16.58 -11.59
C ALA A 48 -1.54 15.28 -11.79
N ASP A 49 -2.67 15.41 -12.49
CA ASP A 49 -3.59 14.31 -12.83
C ASP A 49 -3.73 14.29 -14.37
N ILE A 50 -3.75 13.10 -14.96
CA ILE A 50 -3.90 12.94 -16.41
C ILE A 50 -5.40 12.88 -16.74
N GLU A 51 -5.84 13.73 -17.67
CA GLU A 51 -7.25 13.85 -18.01
C GLU A 51 -7.75 12.61 -18.74
N LYS A 52 -8.73 11.91 -18.13
CA LYS A 52 -9.41 10.75 -18.75
C LYS A 52 -8.41 9.74 -19.36
N CYS A 53 -7.36 9.39 -18.63
CA CYS A 53 -6.25 8.56 -19.12
C CYS A 53 -6.75 7.33 -19.89
N PHE A 54 -7.67 6.56 -19.31
CA PHE A 54 -8.19 5.34 -19.93
C PHE A 54 -9.00 5.59 -21.19
N ASP A 55 -9.63 6.75 -21.34
CA ASP A 55 -10.54 7.08 -22.45
C ASP A 55 -9.83 7.72 -23.63
N ARG A 56 -8.62 8.29 -23.41
CA ARG A 56 -7.92 9.13 -24.40
C ARG A 56 -6.63 8.54 -24.96
N ILE A 57 -6.13 7.43 -24.39
CA ILE A 57 -4.90 6.79 -24.89
C ILE A 57 -5.02 6.52 -26.38
N ASP A 58 -4.07 7.01 -27.18
CA ASP A 58 -3.98 6.66 -28.59
C ASP A 58 -3.67 5.17 -28.75
N GLN A 59 -4.59 4.44 -29.40
CA GLN A 59 -4.49 2.99 -29.54
C GLN A 59 -3.32 2.59 -30.43
N THR A 60 -2.98 3.38 -31.46
CA THR A 60 -1.89 3.08 -32.39
C THR A 60 -0.53 3.25 -31.69
N ALA A 61 -0.35 4.38 -30.99
CA ALA A 61 0.84 4.64 -30.20
C ALA A 61 1.03 3.58 -29.10
N LEU A 62 -0.07 3.20 -28.41
CA LEU A 62 -0.06 2.15 -27.40
C LEU A 62 0.36 0.80 -27.98
N LEU A 63 -0.23 0.36 -29.10
CA LEU A 63 0.06 -0.92 -29.73
C LEU A 63 1.53 -0.99 -30.22
N THR A 64 2.04 0.12 -30.76
CA THR A 64 3.46 0.26 -31.12
C THR A 64 4.36 0.07 -29.89
N LYS A 65 3.98 0.69 -28.77
CA LYS A 65 4.74 0.62 -27.51
C LYS A 65 4.70 -0.75 -26.84
N VAL A 66 3.58 -1.46 -26.92
CA VAL A 66 3.43 -2.82 -26.37
C VAL A 66 4.43 -3.78 -27.02
N HIS A 67 4.75 -3.62 -28.29
CA HIS A 67 5.76 -4.37 -29.07
C HIS A 67 5.73 -5.87 -28.78
N THR A 68 4.70 -6.56 -29.24
CA THR A 68 4.44 -7.97 -28.99
C THR A 68 4.36 -8.80 -30.27
N SER A 69 4.17 -10.13 -30.17
CA SER A 69 4.07 -11.02 -31.33
C SER A 69 2.92 -10.61 -32.26
N PRO A 70 3.00 -10.87 -33.58
CA PRO A 70 1.97 -10.48 -34.54
C PRO A 70 0.58 -11.03 -34.21
N SER A 71 0.49 -12.23 -33.67
CA SER A 71 -0.78 -12.85 -33.26
C SER A 71 -1.41 -12.10 -32.07
N LEU A 72 -0.61 -11.79 -31.06
CA LEU A 72 -1.07 -11.06 -29.88
C LEU A 72 -1.39 -9.60 -30.22
N HIS A 73 -0.60 -8.97 -31.08
CA HIS A 73 -0.87 -7.63 -31.60
C HIS A 73 -2.24 -7.55 -32.28
N ARG A 74 -2.54 -8.50 -33.18
CA ARG A 74 -3.87 -8.58 -33.84
C ARG A 74 -5.01 -8.74 -32.85
N GLN A 75 -4.82 -9.58 -31.83
CA GLN A 75 -5.84 -9.79 -30.80
C GLN A 75 -6.06 -8.54 -29.94
N LEU A 76 -5.00 -7.85 -29.52
CA LEU A 76 -5.10 -6.59 -28.79
C LEU A 76 -5.79 -5.52 -29.62
N THR A 77 -5.45 -5.38 -30.90
CA THR A 77 -6.09 -4.46 -31.83
C THR A 77 -7.59 -4.76 -31.93
N ALA A 78 -7.98 -6.03 -32.11
CA ALA A 78 -9.38 -6.42 -32.17
C ALA A 78 -10.14 -6.06 -30.87
N TRP A 79 -9.53 -6.26 -29.71
CA TRP A 79 -10.17 -5.93 -28.44
C TRP A 79 -10.30 -4.42 -28.21
N LEU A 80 -9.29 -3.64 -28.57
CA LEU A 80 -9.34 -2.18 -28.42
C LEU A 80 -10.40 -1.55 -29.35
N LYS A 81 -10.60 -2.14 -30.55
CA LYS A 81 -11.58 -1.67 -31.54
C LYS A 81 -12.96 -2.31 -31.40
N ALA A 82 -13.15 -3.23 -30.47
CA ALA A 82 -14.42 -3.99 -30.35
C ALA A 82 -15.64 -3.10 -30.01
N GLY A 83 -15.42 -1.89 -29.50
CA GLY A 83 -16.50 -1.01 -29.08
C GLY A 83 -17.11 -1.41 -27.73
N VAL A 84 -18.08 -0.63 -27.30
CA VAL A 84 -18.86 -0.83 -26.08
C VAL A 84 -20.32 -1.05 -26.44
N LEU A 85 -20.89 -2.16 -26.04
CA LEU A 85 -22.31 -2.44 -26.18
C LEU A 85 -23.04 -1.91 -24.94
N ASP A 86 -23.84 -0.85 -25.11
CA ASP A 86 -24.68 -0.30 -24.05
C ASP A 86 -26.15 -0.32 -24.50
N GLN A 87 -27.01 -0.92 -23.70
CA GLN A 87 -28.44 -1.07 -23.94
C GLN A 87 -28.81 -1.57 -25.36
N GLY A 88 -27.97 -2.48 -25.92
CA GLY A 88 -28.17 -3.03 -27.25
C GLY A 88 -27.62 -2.19 -28.41
N THR A 89 -27.03 -1.04 -28.13
CA THR A 89 -26.37 -0.17 -29.12
C THR A 89 -24.87 -0.30 -29.01
N LEU A 90 -24.19 -0.56 -30.14
CA LEU A 90 -22.73 -0.64 -30.22
C LEU A 90 -22.12 0.75 -30.42
N PHE A 91 -21.31 1.21 -29.52
CA PHE A 91 -20.52 2.44 -29.63
C PHE A 91 -19.08 2.06 -30.03
N PRO A 92 -18.58 2.51 -31.18
CA PRO A 92 -17.19 2.27 -31.58
C PRO A 92 -16.23 2.97 -30.62
N THR A 93 -15.07 2.36 -30.38
CA THR A 93 -14.00 2.93 -29.56
C THR A 93 -12.78 3.19 -30.44
N ASP A 94 -12.57 4.45 -30.83
CA ASP A 94 -11.43 4.87 -31.67
C ASP A 94 -10.21 5.25 -30.83
N THR A 95 -10.42 5.57 -29.54
CA THR A 95 -9.39 5.92 -28.56
C THR A 95 -9.62 5.22 -27.25
N GLY A 96 -8.59 5.17 -26.42
CA GLY A 96 -8.67 4.66 -25.07
C GLY A 96 -8.65 3.14 -24.95
N THR A 97 -8.81 2.70 -23.71
CA THR A 97 -8.89 1.30 -23.31
C THR A 97 -10.18 1.07 -22.51
N MET A 98 -10.78 -0.09 -22.66
CA MET A 98 -12.05 -0.43 -21.99
C MET A 98 -11.93 -0.28 -20.47
N GLN A 99 -12.76 0.57 -19.86
CA GLN A 99 -12.82 0.70 -18.40
C GLN A 99 -13.39 -0.59 -17.77
N GLY A 100 -12.74 -1.06 -16.69
CA GLY A 100 -13.13 -2.30 -15.99
C GLY A 100 -12.57 -3.59 -16.59
N GLY A 101 -11.88 -3.53 -17.72
CA GLY A 101 -11.18 -4.68 -18.30
C GLY A 101 -9.96 -5.10 -17.48
N ASN A 102 -9.71 -6.39 -17.33
CA ASN A 102 -8.53 -6.90 -16.59
C ASN A 102 -7.18 -6.47 -17.17
N LEU A 103 -7.13 -6.16 -18.46
CA LEU A 103 -5.91 -5.77 -19.19
C LEU A 103 -5.67 -4.26 -19.18
N SER A 104 -6.73 -3.45 -19.12
CA SER A 104 -6.65 -1.99 -19.25
C SER A 104 -5.70 -1.32 -18.25
N PRO A 105 -5.61 -1.75 -16.97
CA PRO A 105 -4.64 -1.19 -16.03
C PRO A 105 -3.18 -1.43 -16.44
N LEU A 106 -2.88 -2.60 -17.02
CA LEU A 106 -1.54 -2.89 -17.55
C LEU A 106 -1.24 -2.01 -18.77
N LEU A 107 -2.19 -1.91 -19.71
CA LEU A 107 -2.03 -1.09 -20.91
C LEU A 107 -1.82 0.39 -20.57
N ALA A 108 -2.56 0.93 -19.59
CA ALA A 108 -2.35 2.29 -19.09
C ALA A 108 -0.94 2.46 -18.47
N GLY A 109 -0.49 1.47 -17.68
CA GLY A 109 0.88 1.46 -17.17
C GLY A 109 1.94 1.46 -18.28
N ILE A 110 1.70 0.70 -19.36
CA ILE A 110 2.57 0.66 -20.56
C ILE A 110 2.56 2.01 -21.28
N ALA A 111 1.40 2.63 -21.47
CA ALA A 111 1.29 3.95 -22.08
C ALA A 111 2.13 4.99 -21.34
N LEU A 112 2.10 4.96 -19.99
CA LEU A 112 2.80 5.91 -19.12
C LEU A 112 4.25 5.48 -18.80
N HIS A 113 4.71 4.32 -19.27
CA HIS A 113 6.08 3.87 -19.08
C HIS A 113 7.06 4.74 -19.87
N GLY A 114 8.21 5.07 -19.26
CA GLY A 114 9.28 5.84 -19.89
C GLY A 114 9.42 7.28 -19.38
N LEU A 115 8.39 7.85 -18.73
CA LEU A 115 8.41 9.21 -18.19
C LEU A 115 9.56 9.44 -17.19
N GLU A 116 9.75 8.52 -16.23
CA GLU A 116 10.85 8.64 -15.24
C GLU A 116 12.23 8.62 -15.95
N ALA A 117 12.37 7.77 -16.96
CA ALA A 117 13.60 7.68 -17.75
C ALA A 117 13.86 8.94 -18.57
N LEU A 118 12.81 9.53 -19.17
CA LEU A 118 12.91 10.78 -19.92
C LEU A 118 13.41 11.92 -19.02
N ILE A 119 12.75 12.13 -17.86
CA ILE A 119 13.16 13.15 -16.89
C ILE A 119 14.59 12.88 -16.39
N GLY A 120 14.93 11.62 -16.12
CA GLY A 120 16.29 11.24 -15.73
C GLY A 120 17.37 11.57 -16.77
N LYS A 121 17.05 11.46 -18.07
CA LYS A 121 17.96 11.85 -19.18
C LYS A 121 18.13 13.36 -19.27
N MET A 122 17.07 14.13 -19.05
CA MET A 122 17.13 15.59 -19.09
C MET A 122 17.89 16.19 -17.91
N PHE A 123 17.84 15.56 -16.75
CA PHE A 123 18.53 15.96 -15.53
C PHE A 123 19.48 14.86 -15.07
N PRO A 124 20.59 14.61 -15.79
CA PRO A 124 21.50 13.51 -15.48
C PRO A 124 22.18 13.73 -14.13
N ARG A 125 22.42 12.63 -13.42
CA ARG A 125 23.19 12.61 -12.18
C ARG A 125 24.66 12.87 -12.52
N SER A 126 25.12 14.10 -12.42
CA SER A 126 26.52 14.49 -12.69
C SER A 126 27.28 14.76 -11.40
N GLY A 127 28.39 14.07 -11.16
CA GLY A 127 29.36 14.30 -10.10
C GLY A 127 28.76 14.31 -8.68
N SER A 128 29.30 15.19 -7.82
CA SER A 128 28.87 15.37 -6.42
C SER A 128 27.44 15.94 -6.25
N ARG A 129 26.77 16.26 -7.35
CA ARG A 129 25.41 16.84 -7.37
C ARG A 129 24.33 15.76 -7.53
N ARG A 130 24.39 14.73 -6.71
CA ARG A 130 23.39 13.63 -6.63
C ARG A 130 21.94 14.11 -6.44
N PHE A 131 21.74 15.40 -6.13
CA PHE A 131 20.47 16.01 -5.76
C PHE A 131 19.79 16.80 -6.89
N GLN A 132 20.32 16.78 -8.12
CA GLN A 132 19.73 17.56 -9.22
C GLN A 132 18.70 16.82 -10.05
N THR A 133 18.57 15.51 -9.90
CA THR A 133 17.55 14.74 -10.63
C THR A 133 16.24 14.82 -9.88
N PRO A 134 15.14 15.27 -10.52
CA PRO A 134 13.82 15.29 -9.92
C PRO A 134 13.38 13.89 -9.46
N ASN A 135 12.67 13.84 -8.34
CA ASN A 135 12.02 12.59 -7.92
C ASN A 135 10.66 12.50 -8.60
N VAL A 136 10.47 11.50 -9.42
CA VAL A 136 9.21 11.22 -10.12
C VAL A 136 8.50 10.08 -9.41
N VAL A 137 7.23 10.24 -9.07
CA VAL A 137 6.37 9.22 -8.48
C VAL A 137 5.09 9.17 -9.29
N VAL A 138 4.77 7.99 -9.84
CA VAL A 138 3.59 7.76 -10.67
C VAL A 138 2.70 6.73 -10.03
N TYR A 139 1.41 7.02 -9.92
CA TYR A 139 0.41 6.06 -9.50
C TYR A 139 -0.79 6.10 -10.45
N ALA A 140 -0.80 5.23 -11.45
CA ALA A 140 -1.75 5.28 -12.55
C ALA A 140 -1.73 6.66 -13.26
N ASP A 141 -2.84 7.39 -13.21
CA ASP A 141 -3.04 8.72 -13.77
C ASP A 141 -2.57 9.87 -12.86
N ASP A 142 -2.28 9.59 -11.59
CA ASP A 142 -1.74 10.57 -10.64
C ASP A 142 -0.20 10.65 -10.72
N LEU A 143 0.33 11.84 -10.89
CA LEU A 143 1.77 12.12 -11.06
C LEU A 143 2.25 13.16 -10.05
N VAL A 144 3.38 12.87 -9.39
CA VAL A 144 4.08 13.82 -8.52
C VAL A 144 5.55 13.92 -8.93
N ILE A 145 6.03 15.16 -9.17
CA ILE A 145 7.46 15.44 -9.41
C ILE A 145 7.95 16.42 -8.34
N LEU A 146 9.07 16.07 -7.71
CA LEU A 146 9.60 16.77 -6.54
C LEU A 146 11.03 17.24 -6.83
N HIS A 147 11.30 18.54 -6.63
CA HIS A 147 12.64 19.10 -6.75
C HIS A 147 12.83 20.32 -5.81
N GLU A 148 14.07 20.63 -5.45
CA GLU A 148 14.42 21.77 -4.60
C GLU A 148 14.27 23.11 -5.32
N ASP A 149 14.40 23.12 -6.63
CA ASP A 149 14.32 24.30 -7.50
C ASP A 149 13.00 24.31 -8.26
N ARG A 150 12.28 25.44 -8.19
CA ARG A 150 11.00 25.66 -8.86
C ARG A 150 11.13 25.63 -10.39
N THR A 151 12.19 26.19 -10.93
CA THR A 151 12.40 26.27 -12.38
C THR A 151 12.58 24.89 -13.01
N VAL A 152 13.19 23.97 -12.26
CA VAL A 152 13.30 22.56 -12.67
C VAL A 152 11.93 21.89 -12.70
N VAL A 153 11.07 22.17 -11.73
CA VAL A 153 9.71 21.60 -11.68
C VAL A 153 8.85 22.13 -12.82
N GLU A 154 8.93 23.45 -13.13
CA GLU A 154 8.24 24.07 -14.25
C GLU A 154 8.70 23.49 -15.60
N ARG A 155 10.02 23.28 -15.75
CA ARG A 155 10.55 22.60 -16.93
C ARG A 155 10.10 21.16 -17.05
N CYS A 156 10.01 20.42 -15.94
CA CYS A 156 9.45 19.08 -15.93
C CYS A 156 7.98 19.09 -16.38
N GLN A 157 7.19 20.07 -15.95
CA GLN A 157 5.79 20.20 -16.38
C GLN A 157 5.67 20.35 -17.89
N ALA A 158 6.48 21.21 -18.51
CA ALA A 158 6.49 21.41 -19.95
C ALA A 158 6.82 20.10 -20.70
N VAL A 159 7.89 19.41 -20.26
CA VAL A 159 8.33 18.14 -20.85
C VAL A 159 7.26 17.04 -20.69
N VAL A 160 6.65 16.93 -19.53
CA VAL A 160 5.57 15.95 -19.29
C VAL A 160 4.39 16.24 -20.22
N THR A 161 4.02 17.49 -20.40
CA THR A 161 2.91 17.88 -21.28
C THR A 161 3.18 17.47 -22.73
N GLU A 162 4.39 17.76 -23.24
CA GLU A 162 4.79 17.37 -24.59
C GLU A 162 4.82 15.84 -24.76
N TRP A 163 5.42 15.13 -23.80
CA TRP A 163 5.52 13.67 -23.84
C TRP A 163 4.15 12.97 -23.79
N LEU A 164 3.21 13.47 -22.98
CA LEU A 164 1.86 12.93 -22.90
C LEU A 164 1.10 13.09 -24.22
N HIS A 165 1.36 14.17 -24.95
CA HIS A 165 0.72 14.43 -26.23
C HIS A 165 1.03 13.34 -27.28
N GLU A 166 2.22 12.72 -27.24
CA GLU A 166 2.60 11.59 -28.10
C GLU A 166 1.68 10.37 -27.92
N MET A 167 1.07 10.24 -26.73
CA MET A 167 0.10 9.19 -26.38
C MET A 167 -1.36 9.63 -26.47
N GLY A 168 -1.65 10.82 -27.05
CA GLY A 168 -2.99 11.39 -27.08
C GLY A 168 -3.50 11.88 -25.72
N LEU A 169 -2.61 12.02 -24.72
CA LEU A 169 -2.94 12.36 -23.33
C LEU A 169 -2.62 13.81 -23.03
N ALA A 170 -3.29 14.36 -22.02
CA ALA A 170 -3.04 15.71 -21.53
C ALA A 170 -3.15 15.77 -20.00
N LEU A 171 -2.41 16.70 -19.39
CA LEU A 171 -2.59 17.03 -17.98
C LEU A 171 -3.93 17.75 -17.79
N LYS A 172 -4.61 17.46 -16.68
CA LYS A 172 -5.85 18.12 -16.29
C LYS A 172 -5.57 19.49 -15.67
N PRO A 173 -5.88 20.63 -16.33
CA PRO A 173 -5.47 21.96 -15.83
C PRO A 173 -6.01 22.27 -14.43
N SER A 174 -7.25 21.87 -14.14
CA SER A 174 -7.90 22.13 -12.84
C SER A 174 -7.29 21.35 -11.65
N LYS A 175 -6.46 20.34 -11.93
CA LYS A 175 -5.80 19.50 -10.93
C LYS A 175 -4.27 19.55 -11.03
N THR A 176 -3.73 20.30 -11.99
CA THR A 176 -2.29 20.48 -12.14
C THR A 176 -1.85 21.76 -11.44
N ARG A 177 -0.97 21.63 -10.47
CA ARG A 177 -0.48 22.77 -9.68
C ARG A 177 0.95 22.55 -9.24
N ILE A 178 1.69 23.66 -9.08
CA ILE A 178 3.01 23.66 -8.43
C ILE A 178 2.84 24.24 -7.02
N THR A 179 3.23 23.48 -6.04
CA THR A 179 3.18 23.88 -4.63
C THR A 179 4.55 23.66 -3.96
N HIS A 180 4.68 24.05 -2.67
CA HIS A 180 5.89 23.79 -1.89
C HIS A 180 5.53 23.03 -0.61
N THR A 181 6.38 22.09 -0.19
CA THR A 181 6.07 21.21 0.95
C THR A 181 6.06 21.92 2.31
N LEU A 182 6.81 23.03 2.45
CA LEU A 182 7.02 23.76 3.69
C LEU A 182 6.47 25.19 3.63
N GLU A 183 6.76 25.92 2.57
CA GLU A 183 6.50 27.36 2.45
C GLU A 183 5.20 27.63 1.67
N VAL A 184 4.64 28.82 1.86
CA VAL A 184 3.50 29.30 1.08
C VAL A 184 4.02 29.78 -0.26
N ALA A 185 3.84 29.00 -1.32
CA ALA A 185 4.17 29.40 -2.70
C ALA A 185 2.90 29.83 -3.45
N GLU A 186 1.97 28.91 -3.64
CA GLU A 186 0.65 29.14 -4.22
C GLU A 186 -0.38 28.38 -3.35
N GLY A 187 -1.16 29.12 -2.55
CA GLY A 187 -2.13 28.53 -1.63
C GLY A 187 -1.49 27.98 -0.34
N THR A 188 -2.05 26.91 0.20
CA THR A 188 -1.56 26.28 1.43
C THR A 188 -0.36 25.36 1.15
N PRO A 189 0.68 25.36 2.01
CA PRO A 189 1.81 24.45 1.86
C PRO A 189 1.39 22.99 1.90
N GLY A 190 2.09 22.16 1.11
CA GLY A 190 1.80 20.74 0.99
C GLY A 190 0.81 20.42 -0.13
N PHE A 191 0.47 19.15 -0.25
CA PHE A 191 -0.43 18.64 -1.28
C PHE A 191 -1.14 17.38 -0.81
N ASP A 192 -2.24 17.04 -1.47
CA ASP A 192 -3.00 15.82 -1.23
C ASP A 192 -2.69 14.81 -2.34
N PHE A 193 -2.29 13.60 -1.99
CA PHE A 193 -1.97 12.54 -2.94
C PHE A 193 -2.52 11.19 -2.46
N LEU A 194 -3.30 10.50 -3.29
CA LEU A 194 -3.90 9.19 -3.00
C LEU A 194 -4.69 9.15 -1.67
N GLY A 195 -5.34 10.24 -1.31
CA GLY A 195 -6.10 10.35 -0.06
C GLY A 195 -5.26 10.68 1.17
N PHE A 196 -3.98 10.99 0.99
CA PHE A 196 -3.08 11.45 2.05
C PHE A 196 -2.74 12.92 1.85
N GLN A 197 -2.72 13.67 2.95
CA GLN A 197 -2.17 15.03 2.98
C GLN A 197 -0.70 14.97 3.39
N ILE A 198 0.16 15.51 2.55
CA ILE A 198 1.62 15.51 2.72
C ILE A 198 2.06 16.95 2.92
N ARG A 199 2.64 17.24 4.09
CA ARG A 199 3.08 18.59 4.44
C ARG A 199 4.25 18.59 5.40
N GLN A 200 5.11 19.59 5.28
CA GLN A 200 6.14 19.89 6.24
C GLN A 200 5.72 21.09 7.11
N TYR A 201 6.12 21.06 8.37
CA TYR A 201 5.80 22.09 9.35
C TYR A 201 7.10 22.61 9.95
N PRO A 202 7.29 23.93 10.01
CA PRO A 202 8.45 24.50 10.70
C PRO A 202 8.43 24.10 12.18
N VAL A 203 9.57 23.75 12.73
CA VAL A 203 9.70 23.37 14.15
C VAL A 203 10.98 23.94 14.75
N GLY A 204 10.93 24.20 16.05
CA GLY A 204 12.09 24.65 16.80
C GLY A 204 13.17 23.58 16.94
N LYS A 205 14.34 23.98 17.41
CA LYS A 205 15.56 23.14 17.51
C LYS A 205 15.35 21.80 18.22
N THR A 206 14.55 21.78 19.29
CA THR A 206 14.29 20.57 20.11
C THR A 206 13.43 19.52 19.43
N LYS A 207 12.62 19.91 18.43
CA LYS A 207 11.67 19.01 17.73
C LYS A 207 12.09 18.71 16.29
N SER A 208 13.20 19.31 15.82
CA SER A 208 13.71 19.10 14.47
C SER A 208 14.49 17.80 14.38
N GLY A 209 14.31 17.09 13.24
CA GLY A 209 15.22 16.03 12.84
C GLY A 209 16.61 16.55 12.53
N LYS A 210 17.59 15.67 12.53
CA LYS A 210 19.00 15.97 12.17
C LYS A 210 19.42 15.17 10.96
N ASP A 211 20.26 15.75 10.12
CA ASP A 211 20.94 15.02 9.05
C ASP A 211 22.09 14.14 9.63
N CYS A 212 22.75 13.36 8.75
CA CYS A 212 23.88 12.53 9.13
C CYS A 212 25.10 13.30 9.67
N ARG A 213 25.13 14.64 9.47
CA ARG A 213 26.18 15.55 9.97
C ARG A 213 25.71 16.31 11.23
N GLY A 214 24.57 15.96 11.82
CA GLY A 214 24.01 16.59 13.01
C GLY A 214 23.31 17.96 12.77
N ARG A 215 23.19 18.43 11.53
CA ARG A 215 22.52 19.69 11.19
C ARG A 215 21.00 19.52 11.29
N LEU A 216 20.34 20.51 11.90
CA LEU A 216 18.89 20.52 12.07
C LEU A 216 18.19 20.78 10.72
N HIS A 217 17.14 20.04 10.42
CA HIS A 217 16.31 20.29 9.24
C HIS A 217 15.44 21.54 9.37
N GLY A 218 15.08 21.95 10.60
CA GLY A 218 14.18 23.09 10.87
C GLY A 218 12.71 22.80 10.63
N PHE A 219 12.37 21.60 10.17
CA PHE A 219 10.98 21.19 9.92
C PHE A 219 10.74 19.71 10.31
N LYS A 220 9.46 19.36 10.36
CA LYS A 220 8.98 17.98 10.53
C LYS A 220 7.98 17.65 9.43
N THR A 221 8.26 16.58 8.69
CA THR A 221 7.32 16.03 7.70
C THR A 221 6.20 15.28 8.39
N ARG A 222 4.96 15.60 8.01
CA ARG A 222 3.77 14.86 8.45
C ARG A 222 2.96 14.42 7.24
N ILE A 223 2.60 13.14 7.25
CA ILE A 223 1.64 12.56 6.33
C ILE A 223 0.44 12.14 7.17
N THR A 224 -0.74 12.59 6.78
CA THR A 224 -2.00 12.33 7.48
C THR A 224 -3.08 11.95 6.48
N PRO A 225 -4.19 11.33 6.90
CA PRO A 225 -5.38 11.25 6.04
C PRO A 225 -5.77 12.64 5.53
N SER A 226 -6.11 12.77 4.24
CA SER A 226 -6.54 14.06 3.68
C SER A 226 -7.91 14.50 4.23
N PRO A 227 -8.19 15.81 4.30
CA PRO A 227 -9.49 16.31 4.75
C PRO A 227 -10.65 15.72 3.96
N THR A 228 -10.48 15.58 2.64
CA THR A 228 -11.48 14.98 1.75
C THR A 228 -11.72 13.51 2.04
N ALA A 229 -10.68 12.74 2.34
CA ALA A 229 -10.80 11.34 2.71
C ALA A 229 -11.51 11.16 4.07
N ILE A 230 -11.21 12.02 5.04
CA ILE A 230 -11.88 12.04 6.34
C ILE A 230 -13.37 12.34 6.17
N GLN A 231 -13.70 13.38 5.42
CA GLN A 231 -15.09 13.78 5.19
C GLN A 231 -15.88 12.67 4.48
N ARG A 232 -15.32 12.08 3.44
CA ARG A 232 -15.94 10.94 2.72
C ARG A 232 -16.18 9.76 3.64
N HIS A 233 -15.27 9.46 4.55
CA HIS A 233 -15.45 8.37 5.52
C HIS A 233 -16.60 8.68 6.50
N ILE A 234 -16.67 9.90 7.06
CA ILE A 234 -17.77 10.34 7.92
C ILE A 234 -19.13 10.23 7.21
N GLU A 235 -19.18 10.65 5.94
CA GLU A 235 -20.40 10.53 5.12
C GLU A 235 -20.79 9.07 4.87
N THR A 236 -19.83 8.19 4.64
CA THR A 236 -20.07 6.76 4.47
C THR A 236 -20.63 6.13 5.75
N LEU A 237 -20.04 6.44 6.91
CA LEU A 237 -20.57 5.99 8.20
C LEU A 237 -22.00 6.53 8.45
N ARG A 238 -22.24 7.80 8.16
CA ARG A 238 -23.57 8.42 8.29
C ARG A 238 -24.61 7.72 7.42
N LYS A 239 -24.32 7.50 6.14
CA LYS A 239 -25.21 6.79 5.22
C LYS A 239 -25.53 5.37 5.71
N THR A 240 -24.54 4.68 6.27
CA THR A 240 -24.73 3.34 6.84
C THR A 240 -25.63 3.40 8.07
N ILE A 241 -25.43 4.35 8.98
CA ILE A 241 -26.28 4.54 10.17
C ILE A 241 -27.71 4.88 9.77
N ASP A 242 -27.90 5.78 8.81
CA ASP A 242 -29.22 6.20 8.32
C ASP A 242 -29.98 5.05 7.62
N SER A 243 -29.29 4.23 6.82
CA SER A 243 -29.89 3.05 6.19
C SER A 243 -30.28 1.95 7.19
N HIS A 244 -29.66 1.95 8.38
CA HIS A 244 -29.96 1.02 9.47
C HIS A 244 -30.79 1.65 10.59
N ARG A 245 -31.59 2.69 10.30
CA ARG A 245 -32.38 3.42 11.30
C ARG A 245 -33.33 2.52 12.11
N HIS A 246 -33.90 1.50 11.46
CA HIS A 246 -34.83 0.55 12.08
C HIS A 246 -34.21 -0.83 12.37
N ALA A 247 -32.94 -1.04 11.98
CA ALA A 247 -32.27 -2.32 12.16
C ALA A 247 -31.89 -2.57 13.63
N GLU A 248 -31.63 -3.82 13.98
CA GLU A 248 -31.09 -4.18 15.28
C GLU A 248 -29.65 -3.65 15.45
N GLN A 249 -29.29 -3.40 16.72
CA GLN A 249 -27.94 -2.88 17.05
C GLN A 249 -26.82 -3.76 16.50
N GLU A 250 -26.98 -5.07 16.57
CA GLU A 250 -25.97 -6.01 16.09
C GLU A 250 -25.79 -5.96 14.58
N ALA A 251 -26.86 -5.79 13.81
CA ALA A 251 -26.83 -5.62 12.37
C ALA A 251 -26.08 -4.33 11.98
N LEU A 252 -26.34 -3.23 12.69
CA LEU A 252 -25.62 -1.97 12.49
C LEU A 252 -24.13 -2.12 12.78
N ILE A 253 -23.74 -2.77 13.88
CA ILE A 253 -22.35 -3.05 14.23
C ILE A 253 -21.68 -3.89 13.13
N LYS A 254 -22.36 -4.92 12.62
CA LYS A 254 -21.86 -5.77 11.53
C LYS A 254 -21.60 -4.98 10.26
N ALA A 255 -22.41 -3.98 9.95
CA ALA A 255 -22.25 -3.12 8.78
C ALA A 255 -21.14 -2.07 8.96
N LEU A 256 -20.95 -1.51 10.17
CA LEU A 256 -19.96 -0.47 10.44
C LEU A 256 -18.54 -1.01 10.64
N ASN A 257 -18.37 -2.16 11.31
CA ASN A 257 -17.07 -2.68 11.68
C ASN A 257 -16.11 -2.85 10.49
N PRO A 258 -16.51 -3.43 9.33
CA PRO A 258 -15.63 -3.53 8.17
C PRO A 258 -15.15 -2.17 7.65
N GLN A 259 -16.01 -1.14 7.72
CA GLN A 259 -15.67 0.22 7.27
C GLN A 259 -14.65 0.87 8.20
N ILE A 260 -14.87 0.77 9.52
CA ILE A 260 -13.99 1.33 10.55
C ILE A 260 -12.62 0.62 10.49
N ILE A 261 -12.61 -0.71 10.53
CA ILE A 261 -11.38 -1.52 10.53
C ILE A 261 -10.61 -1.31 9.23
N GLY A 262 -11.28 -1.34 8.07
CA GLY A 262 -10.65 -1.18 6.77
C GLY A 262 -10.01 0.21 6.61
N TRP A 263 -10.74 1.26 7.00
CA TRP A 263 -10.23 2.63 6.93
C TRP A 263 -9.07 2.88 7.90
N SER A 264 -9.17 2.39 9.13
CA SER A 264 -8.10 2.50 10.13
C SER A 264 -6.84 1.75 9.70
N ALA A 265 -6.97 0.54 9.16
CA ALA A 265 -5.85 -0.25 8.65
C ALA A 265 -5.15 0.44 7.47
N TYR A 266 -5.92 1.08 6.57
CA TYR A 266 -5.36 1.83 5.45
C TYR A 266 -4.49 3.02 5.93
N TYR A 267 -4.92 3.73 6.96
CA TYR A 267 -4.20 4.89 7.50
C TYR A 267 -3.32 4.58 8.72
N ALA A 268 -3.16 3.31 9.09
CA ALA A 268 -2.29 2.90 10.21
C ALA A 268 -0.80 3.23 10.00
N HIS A 269 -0.39 3.46 8.75
CA HIS A 269 1.00 3.70 8.37
C HIS A 269 1.44 5.17 8.42
N VAL A 270 0.53 6.08 8.76
CA VAL A 270 0.77 7.53 8.79
C VAL A 270 0.36 8.15 10.13
N VAL A 271 0.53 9.45 10.28
CA VAL A 271 0.21 10.17 11.53
C VAL A 271 -1.32 10.36 11.63
N SER A 272 -2.03 9.38 12.18
CA SER A 272 -3.48 9.30 12.19
C SER A 272 -4.13 9.27 13.59
N ALA A 273 -3.38 9.06 14.67
CA ALA A 273 -3.93 8.83 16.01
C ALA A 273 -4.97 9.89 16.46
N ARG A 274 -4.68 11.20 16.31
CA ARG A 274 -5.63 12.27 16.67
C ARG A 274 -6.88 12.27 15.77
N ILE A 275 -6.71 11.88 14.51
CA ILE A 275 -7.81 11.79 13.54
C ILE A 275 -8.70 10.60 13.92
N PHE A 276 -8.13 9.47 14.30
CA PHE A 276 -8.84 8.30 14.77
C PHE A 276 -9.70 8.63 16.00
N GLN A 277 -9.13 9.29 17.00
CA GLN A 277 -9.89 9.74 18.19
C GLN A 277 -11.04 10.68 17.82
N ARG A 278 -10.82 11.62 16.90
CA ARG A 278 -11.87 12.52 16.41
C ARG A 278 -12.98 11.77 15.67
N LEU A 279 -12.63 10.77 14.87
CA LEU A 279 -13.61 9.92 14.16
C LEU A 279 -14.44 9.08 15.12
N ASP A 280 -13.83 8.52 16.15
CA ASP A 280 -14.54 7.76 17.19
C ASP A 280 -15.51 8.66 17.96
N HIS A 281 -15.11 9.88 18.28
CA HIS A 281 -16.02 10.86 18.90
C HIS A 281 -17.19 11.24 17.97
N THR A 282 -16.90 11.48 16.69
CA THR A 282 -17.93 11.77 15.67
C THR A 282 -18.89 10.58 15.50
N GLY A 283 -18.34 9.37 15.43
CA GLY A 283 -19.12 8.12 15.38
C GLY A 283 -20.04 7.94 16.60
N TYR A 284 -19.51 8.20 17.79
CA TYR A 284 -20.31 8.19 19.02
C TYR A 284 -21.49 9.17 18.93
N ALA A 285 -21.26 10.40 18.50
CA ALA A 285 -22.33 11.40 18.37
C ALA A 285 -23.44 10.97 17.39
N MET A 286 -23.05 10.39 16.24
CA MET A 286 -24.00 9.87 15.25
C MET A 286 -24.80 8.69 15.82
N LEU A 287 -24.16 7.74 16.50
CA LEU A 287 -24.82 6.60 17.13
C LEU A 287 -25.72 7.02 18.30
N TRP A 288 -25.33 8.04 19.03
CA TRP A 288 -26.18 8.63 20.06
C TRP A 288 -27.43 9.20 19.45
N GLY A 289 -27.34 9.96 18.36
CA GLY A 289 -28.52 10.45 17.62
C GLY A 289 -29.41 9.32 17.12
N TRP A 290 -28.83 8.25 16.58
CA TRP A 290 -29.57 7.05 16.17
C TRP A 290 -30.28 6.39 17.34
N ALA A 291 -29.68 6.24 18.50
CA ALA A 291 -30.26 5.64 19.67
C ALA A 291 -31.42 6.50 20.27
N VAL A 292 -31.23 7.81 20.32
CA VAL A 292 -32.24 8.78 20.80
C VAL A 292 -33.46 8.79 19.87
N SER A 293 -33.27 8.81 18.55
CA SER A 293 -34.37 8.81 17.58
C SER A 293 -35.28 7.57 17.69
N ARG A 294 -34.76 6.45 18.16
CA ARG A 294 -35.51 5.20 18.39
C ARG A 294 -36.32 5.22 19.70
N HIS A 295 -35.91 6.05 20.64
CA HIS A 295 -36.54 6.10 21.99
C HIS A 295 -36.77 7.55 22.46
N PRO A 296 -37.58 8.33 21.72
CA PRO A 296 -37.71 9.76 21.98
C PRO A 296 -38.32 10.08 23.37
N LYS A 297 -39.06 9.13 23.95
CA LYS A 297 -39.70 9.27 25.26
C LYS A 297 -38.88 8.70 26.43
N LYS A 298 -37.67 8.16 26.18
CA LYS A 298 -36.83 7.56 27.23
C LYS A 298 -35.74 8.52 27.70
N ALA A 299 -35.41 8.44 29.00
CA ALA A 299 -34.35 9.24 29.57
C ALA A 299 -32.96 8.82 29.03
N LYS A 300 -32.03 9.77 28.98
CA LYS A 300 -30.65 9.55 28.44
C LYS A 300 -29.94 8.40 29.11
N HIS A 301 -30.00 8.25 30.44
CA HIS A 301 -29.37 7.16 31.16
C HIS A 301 -29.91 5.78 30.76
N TRP A 302 -31.22 5.67 30.47
CA TRP A 302 -31.82 4.43 29.99
C TRP A 302 -31.31 4.05 28.60
N ILE A 303 -31.20 5.03 27.69
CA ILE A 303 -30.65 4.83 26.34
C ILE A 303 -29.18 4.38 26.45
N ALA A 304 -28.37 5.04 27.27
CA ALA A 304 -27.01 4.66 27.52
C ALA A 304 -26.88 3.20 28.00
N ARG A 305 -27.65 2.82 29.01
CA ARG A 305 -27.64 1.44 29.54
C ARG A 305 -28.14 0.41 28.53
N LYS A 306 -29.01 0.78 27.62
CA LYS A 306 -29.53 -0.14 26.59
C LYS A 306 -28.46 -0.44 25.53
N TYR A 307 -27.76 0.58 25.03
CA TYR A 307 -26.92 0.47 23.84
C TYR A 307 -25.42 0.46 24.11
N TRP A 308 -25.00 0.88 25.28
CA TRP A 308 -23.59 0.90 25.66
C TRP A 308 -23.28 0.06 26.86
N ARG A 309 -22.09 -0.48 26.93
CA ARG A 309 -21.52 -1.20 28.08
C ARG A 309 -20.27 -0.47 28.53
N VAL A 310 -20.04 -0.48 29.82
CA VAL A 310 -18.75 -0.03 30.39
C VAL A 310 -17.82 -1.21 30.40
N ASP A 311 -16.66 -1.05 29.86
CA ASP A 311 -15.58 -2.03 29.92
C ASP A 311 -14.54 -1.54 30.91
N ASP A 312 -14.14 -2.41 31.83
CA ASP A 312 -13.16 -2.08 32.86
C ASP A 312 -11.84 -1.63 32.22
N GLY A 313 -11.56 -0.32 32.31
CA GLY A 313 -10.34 0.31 31.78
C GLY A 313 -10.43 0.88 30.36
N GLN A 314 -11.47 0.62 29.56
CA GLN A 314 -11.55 1.10 28.16
C GLN A 314 -12.75 2.05 27.84
N GLY A 315 -13.56 2.37 28.86
CA GLY A 315 -14.70 3.29 28.73
C GLY A 315 -15.94 2.65 28.08
N TRP A 316 -16.75 3.47 27.42
CA TRP A 316 -18.04 3.06 26.86
C TRP A 316 -17.90 2.37 25.52
N ARG A 317 -18.46 1.16 25.38
CA ARG A 317 -18.54 0.39 24.14
C ARG A 317 -19.99 0.33 23.63
N PHE A 318 -20.21 0.61 22.35
CA PHE A 318 -21.50 0.37 21.70
C PHE A 318 -21.64 -1.13 21.46
N GLN A 319 -22.45 -1.79 22.32
CA GLN A 319 -22.54 -3.25 22.39
C GLN A 319 -23.92 -3.69 22.88
N PRO A 320 -24.60 -4.65 22.21
CA PRO A 320 -25.87 -5.23 22.70
C PRO A 320 -25.69 -5.97 24.02
N ALA A 321 -26.75 -6.06 24.83
CA ALA A 321 -26.69 -6.72 26.12
C ALA A 321 -26.32 -8.21 26.03
N ASN A 322 -26.83 -8.88 25.00
CA ASN A 322 -26.75 -10.34 24.87
C ASN A 322 -25.77 -10.77 23.78
N SER A 323 -24.80 -9.92 23.44
CA SER A 323 -23.81 -10.24 22.41
C SER A 323 -22.41 -9.80 22.85
N THR A 324 -21.41 -10.60 22.48
CA THR A 324 -19.99 -10.22 22.63
C THR A 324 -19.51 -9.26 21.53
N ARG A 325 -20.34 -9.09 20.47
CA ARG A 325 -20.01 -8.23 19.34
C ARG A 325 -20.17 -6.76 19.72
N HIS A 326 -19.12 -6.00 19.55
CA HIS A 326 -19.10 -4.56 19.81
C HIS A 326 -18.61 -3.78 18.60
N LEU A 327 -18.87 -2.49 18.59
CA LEU A 327 -18.35 -1.59 17.57
C LEU A 327 -16.84 -1.46 17.69
N ALA A 328 -16.16 -1.62 16.58
CA ALA A 328 -14.72 -1.36 16.47
C ALA A 328 -14.43 0.13 16.67
N ARG A 329 -13.22 0.45 17.14
CA ARG A 329 -12.75 1.82 17.30
C ARG A 329 -11.55 2.04 16.40
N HIS A 330 -11.48 3.24 15.79
CA HIS A 330 -10.34 3.62 14.95
C HIS A 330 -9.06 3.72 15.78
N ASP A 331 -9.14 4.30 17.00
CA ASP A 331 -7.99 4.56 17.88
C ASP A 331 -7.37 3.28 18.50
N HIS A 332 -8.06 2.14 18.39
CA HIS A 332 -7.48 0.84 18.76
C HIS A 332 -6.52 0.28 17.68
N THR A 333 -6.44 0.92 16.50
CA THR A 333 -5.52 0.49 15.44
C THR A 333 -4.11 1.02 15.74
N PRO A 334 -3.13 0.15 16.03
CA PRO A 334 -1.76 0.58 16.31
C PRO A 334 -1.10 1.15 15.06
N HIS A 335 -0.20 2.13 15.26
CA HIS A 335 0.64 2.61 14.19
C HIS A 335 1.56 1.48 13.69
N GLN A 336 1.63 1.29 12.37
CA GLN A 336 2.45 0.27 11.71
C GLN A 336 3.41 0.96 10.74
N ARG A 337 4.72 0.75 10.93
CA ARG A 337 5.70 1.24 9.96
C ARG A 337 5.53 0.52 8.63
N TYR A 338 5.38 1.28 7.56
CA TYR A 338 5.35 0.72 6.22
C TYR A 338 6.77 0.54 5.67
N VAL A 339 7.00 -0.55 4.98
CA VAL A 339 8.27 -0.83 4.29
C VAL A 339 7.99 -0.88 2.80
N LYS A 340 8.55 0.09 2.06
CA LYS A 340 8.40 0.19 0.61
C LYS A 340 9.05 -0.99 -0.11
N VAL A 341 8.49 -1.38 -1.27
CA VAL A 341 9.13 -2.33 -2.19
C VAL A 341 10.51 -1.81 -2.59
N GLN A 342 11.50 -2.70 -2.55
CA GLN A 342 12.89 -2.36 -2.86
C GLN A 342 13.12 -2.26 -4.37
N GLY A 343 13.54 -1.09 -4.84
CA GLY A 343 14.01 -0.87 -6.21
C GLY A 343 13.07 -1.41 -7.29
N THR A 344 13.63 -2.18 -8.18
CA THR A 344 12.95 -2.80 -9.34
C THR A 344 12.35 -4.17 -9.04
N ARG A 345 12.33 -4.61 -7.78
CA ARG A 345 11.77 -5.92 -7.41
C ARG A 345 10.36 -6.13 -7.93
N SER A 346 10.10 -7.33 -8.41
CA SER A 346 8.84 -7.78 -8.98
C SER A 346 8.44 -9.14 -8.40
N PRO A 347 7.15 -9.47 -8.24
CA PRO A 347 6.71 -10.80 -7.84
C PRO A 347 7.15 -11.94 -8.79
N TYR A 348 7.73 -11.58 -9.91
CA TYR A 348 8.26 -12.48 -10.93
C TYR A 348 9.79 -12.62 -10.88
N ASP A 349 10.48 -12.00 -9.90
CA ASP A 349 11.95 -12.03 -9.77
C ASP A 349 12.51 -13.30 -9.12
N GLY A 350 11.65 -14.24 -8.77
CA GLY A 350 12.03 -15.52 -8.17
C GLY A 350 12.23 -15.48 -6.64
N ASP A 351 12.32 -14.31 -6.02
CA ASP A 351 12.45 -14.21 -4.55
C ASP A 351 11.11 -14.48 -3.86
N TRP A 352 10.73 -15.77 -3.83
CA TRP A 352 9.49 -16.23 -3.24
C TRP A 352 9.39 -15.91 -1.74
N LEU A 353 10.53 -15.86 -1.03
CA LEU A 353 10.55 -15.59 0.41
C LEU A 353 10.20 -14.13 0.69
N TYR A 354 10.83 -13.19 -0.02
CA TYR A 354 10.52 -11.77 0.08
C TYR A 354 9.04 -11.50 -0.22
N TRP A 355 8.53 -12.07 -1.31
CA TRP A 355 7.17 -11.80 -1.76
C TRP A 355 6.11 -12.52 -0.90
N SER A 356 6.37 -13.76 -0.46
CA SER A 356 5.46 -14.45 0.47
C SER A 356 5.33 -13.70 1.79
N ARG A 357 6.46 -13.25 2.34
CA ARG A 357 6.48 -12.43 3.56
C ARG A 357 5.71 -11.13 3.40
N ARG A 358 5.79 -10.50 2.23
CA ARG A 358 5.11 -9.24 1.94
C ARG A 358 3.63 -9.42 1.62
N LEU A 359 3.29 -10.33 0.72
CA LEU A 359 1.93 -10.50 0.18
C LEU A 359 1.10 -11.55 0.94
N GLY A 360 1.75 -12.52 1.57
CA GLY A 360 1.10 -13.69 2.18
C GLY A 360 0.57 -14.68 1.14
N ARG A 361 1.04 -14.57 -0.09
CA ARG A 361 0.77 -15.48 -1.22
C ARG A 361 1.92 -15.44 -2.22
N HIS A 362 2.18 -16.58 -2.86
CA HIS A 362 3.12 -16.68 -3.97
C HIS A 362 2.74 -17.88 -4.85
N PRO A 363 2.87 -17.81 -6.21
CA PRO A 363 2.46 -18.91 -7.09
C PRO A 363 3.15 -20.24 -6.80
N HIS A 364 4.43 -20.20 -6.43
CA HIS A 364 5.27 -21.38 -6.19
C HIS A 364 5.37 -21.79 -4.70
N VAL A 365 4.57 -21.21 -3.81
CA VAL A 365 4.60 -21.50 -2.38
C VAL A 365 3.21 -21.89 -1.91
N PRO A 366 3.06 -23.00 -1.16
CA PRO A 366 1.76 -23.38 -0.60
C PRO A 366 1.13 -22.21 0.16
N PRO A 367 -0.15 -21.90 -0.05
CA PRO A 367 -0.81 -20.72 0.55
C PRO A 367 -0.72 -20.67 2.08
N ARG A 368 -0.63 -21.84 2.71
CA ARG A 368 -0.43 -21.98 4.17
C ARG A 368 0.91 -21.42 4.60
N ILE A 369 2.00 -21.80 3.92
CA ILE A 369 3.36 -21.33 4.21
C ILE A 369 3.50 -19.84 3.94
N ALA A 370 3.03 -19.36 2.78
CA ALA A 370 3.10 -17.95 2.42
C ALA A 370 2.39 -17.05 3.44
N ARG A 371 1.24 -17.47 3.95
CA ARG A 371 0.49 -16.72 4.99
C ARG A 371 1.22 -16.69 6.32
N LEU A 372 1.77 -17.83 6.76
CA LEU A 372 2.54 -17.92 7.99
C LEU A 372 3.84 -17.11 7.90
N LEU A 373 4.53 -17.10 6.75
CA LEU A 373 5.67 -16.22 6.49
C LEU A 373 5.30 -14.74 6.68
N LYS A 374 4.16 -14.32 6.16
CA LYS A 374 3.66 -12.96 6.37
C LYS A 374 3.36 -12.68 7.83
N GLN A 375 2.64 -13.57 8.49
CA GLN A 375 2.25 -13.45 9.90
C GLN A 375 3.47 -13.38 10.83
N GLN A 376 4.50 -14.18 10.57
CA GLN A 376 5.73 -14.24 11.34
C GLN A 376 6.80 -13.24 10.85
N GLN A 377 6.46 -12.39 9.86
CA GLN A 377 7.39 -11.43 9.26
C GLN A 377 8.68 -12.08 8.74
N GLY A 378 8.58 -13.32 8.22
CA GLY A 378 9.70 -14.10 7.71
C GLY A 378 10.67 -14.62 8.76
N ARG A 379 10.26 -14.71 10.03
CA ARG A 379 11.10 -15.22 11.13
C ARG A 379 10.63 -16.57 11.63
N CYS A 380 11.59 -17.42 12.00
CA CYS A 380 11.33 -18.64 12.75
C CYS A 380 10.79 -18.29 14.14
N ARG A 381 9.68 -18.91 14.55
CA ARG A 381 9.05 -18.62 15.85
C ARG A 381 9.88 -19.10 17.05
N ALA A 382 10.75 -20.11 16.85
CA ALA A 382 11.57 -20.67 17.92
C ALA A 382 12.86 -19.86 18.17
N CYS A 383 13.66 -19.59 17.12
CA CYS A 383 14.94 -18.91 17.28
C CYS A 383 14.91 -17.41 16.93
N GLY A 384 13.82 -16.89 16.34
CA GLY A 384 13.69 -15.49 15.96
C GLY A 384 14.50 -15.06 14.73
N LEU A 385 15.33 -15.92 14.17
CA LEU A 385 16.12 -15.64 12.98
C LEU A 385 15.24 -15.62 11.74
N TYR A 386 15.68 -14.87 10.72
CA TYR A 386 15.00 -14.86 9.42
C TYR A 386 15.21 -16.17 8.67
N PHE A 387 14.17 -16.62 7.97
CA PHE A 387 14.34 -17.64 6.96
C PHE A 387 15.13 -17.08 5.77
N MET A 388 16.08 -17.88 5.30
CA MET A 388 16.93 -17.53 4.16
C MET A 388 16.64 -18.48 2.99
N GLU A 389 17.12 -18.13 1.81
CA GLU A 389 17.08 -19.01 0.64
C GLU A 389 17.88 -20.29 0.93
N GLY A 390 17.28 -21.46 0.67
CA GLY A 390 17.87 -22.76 0.99
C GLY A 390 17.46 -23.35 2.34
N ASP A 391 16.86 -22.56 3.23
CA ASP A 391 16.36 -23.09 4.51
C ASP A 391 15.23 -24.10 4.32
N LYS A 392 15.30 -25.20 5.04
CA LYS A 392 14.19 -26.15 5.16
C LYS A 392 13.20 -25.64 6.20
N ILE A 393 12.04 -25.18 5.70
CA ILE A 393 10.97 -24.59 6.52
C ILE A 393 9.91 -25.65 6.80
N GLU A 394 9.60 -25.86 8.08
CA GLU A 394 8.58 -26.80 8.54
C GLU A 394 7.36 -26.07 9.13
N VAL A 395 6.17 -26.58 8.79
CA VAL A 395 4.92 -26.14 9.41
C VAL A 395 4.67 -26.99 10.64
N ASP A 396 4.59 -26.35 11.77
CA ASP A 396 4.45 -27.00 13.06
C ASP A 396 3.23 -26.47 13.83
N HIS A 397 2.74 -27.25 14.80
CA HIS A 397 1.67 -26.85 15.71
C HIS A 397 2.25 -26.13 16.93
N ILE A 398 1.72 -24.96 17.29
CA ILE A 398 2.11 -24.26 18.54
C ILE A 398 1.80 -25.18 19.72
N MET A 399 0.56 -25.66 19.79
CA MET A 399 0.13 -26.72 20.71
C MET A 399 0.03 -28.05 19.93
N PRO A 400 0.81 -29.08 20.32
CA PRO A 400 0.82 -30.37 19.64
C PRO A 400 -0.54 -31.04 19.57
N LYS A 401 -0.83 -31.76 18.50
CA LYS A 401 -2.08 -32.54 18.36
C LYS A 401 -2.30 -33.54 19.49
N LYS A 402 -1.22 -34.14 19.98
CA LYS A 402 -1.25 -35.06 21.16
C LYS A 402 -1.75 -34.41 22.43
N GLN A 403 -1.65 -33.07 22.53
CA GLN A 403 -2.12 -32.24 23.64
C GLN A 403 -3.43 -31.54 23.35
N GLY A 404 -4.17 -31.95 22.32
CA GLY A 404 -5.45 -31.37 21.94
C GLY A 404 -5.36 -30.17 20.98
N GLY A 405 -4.18 -29.89 20.42
CA GLY A 405 -3.98 -28.84 19.43
C GLY A 405 -4.74 -29.11 18.12
N SER A 406 -5.41 -28.09 17.60
CA SER A 406 -6.15 -28.15 16.34
C SER A 406 -5.30 -27.75 15.13
N ASP A 407 -5.78 -28.07 13.91
CA ASP A 407 -5.22 -27.57 12.65
C ASP A 407 -5.64 -26.12 12.33
N ALA A 408 -6.22 -25.41 13.31
CA ALA A 408 -6.61 -24.04 13.17
C ALA A 408 -5.38 -23.14 12.91
N ARG A 409 -5.61 -22.05 12.15
CA ARG A 409 -4.52 -21.17 11.66
C ARG A 409 -3.72 -20.50 12.78
N ASP A 410 -4.35 -20.21 13.87
CA ASP A 410 -3.78 -19.62 15.09
C ASP A 410 -2.90 -20.58 15.87
N ASN A 411 -3.08 -21.90 15.67
CA ASN A 411 -2.27 -22.97 16.25
C ASN A 411 -1.11 -23.41 15.33
N LEU A 412 -0.83 -22.72 14.22
CA LEU A 412 0.23 -23.09 13.29
C LEU A 412 1.36 -22.08 13.29
N GLN A 413 2.57 -22.59 13.12
CA GLN A 413 3.79 -21.79 13.03
C GLN A 413 4.77 -22.36 12.00
N LEU A 414 5.73 -21.53 11.57
CA LEU A 414 6.87 -21.95 10.75
C LEU A 414 8.13 -21.98 11.62
N LEU A 415 8.87 -23.05 11.49
CA LEU A 415 10.15 -23.26 12.14
C LEU A 415 11.19 -23.65 11.09
N HIS A 416 12.47 -23.35 11.36
CA HIS A 416 13.56 -24.05 10.68
C HIS A 416 13.51 -25.52 11.06
N ARG A 417 13.91 -26.41 10.17
CA ARG A 417 13.88 -27.85 10.43
C ARG A 417 14.60 -28.21 11.73
N HIS A 418 15.80 -27.71 11.97
CA HIS A 418 16.53 -27.96 13.21
C HIS A 418 15.80 -27.46 14.47
N CYS A 419 15.10 -26.34 14.37
CA CYS A 419 14.28 -25.82 15.47
C CYS A 419 13.05 -26.70 15.71
N HIS A 420 12.43 -27.22 14.65
CA HIS A 420 11.33 -28.15 14.73
C HIS A 420 11.76 -29.47 15.36
N ASP A 421 12.90 -30.04 14.92
CA ASP A 421 13.44 -31.28 15.47
C ASP A 421 13.78 -31.11 16.97
N THR A 422 14.38 -29.97 17.37
CA THR A 422 14.63 -29.64 18.76
C THR A 422 13.36 -29.54 19.59
N LYS A 423 12.31 -28.93 19.07
CA LYS A 423 11.01 -28.84 19.75
C LYS A 423 10.40 -30.22 19.91
N THR A 424 10.38 -31.03 18.83
CA THR A 424 9.84 -32.40 18.84
C THR A 424 10.57 -33.29 19.85
N ALA A 425 11.91 -33.21 19.93
CA ALA A 425 12.70 -33.96 20.91
C ALA A 425 12.31 -33.60 22.36
N ARG A 426 12.09 -32.32 22.65
CA ARG A 426 11.62 -31.84 23.97
C ARG A 426 10.21 -32.35 24.30
N GLU A 427 9.31 -32.36 23.32
CA GLU A 427 7.92 -32.80 23.50
C GLU A 427 7.77 -34.32 23.63
N THR A 428 8.70 -35.09 23.06
CA THR A 428 8.69 -36.54 23.13
C THR A 428 9.48 -37.12 24.33
N GLY A 429 10.11 -36.25 25.12
CA GLY A 429 10.89 -36.69 26.30
C GLY A 429 12.18 -37.43 25.95
N CYS A 430 12.57 -37.53 24.70
CA CYS A 430 13.85 -38.04 24.26
C CYS A 430 14.95 -37.01 24.56
N GLN A 431 15.51 -37.04 25.76
CA GLN A 431 16.82 -36.47 26.00
C GLN A 431 17.85 -37.35 25.28
N GLY A 432 18.04 -37.06 24.00
CA GLY A 432 19.19 -37.56 23.28
C GLY A 432 20.43 -37.01 23.98
N THR A 433 21.30 -37.88 24.47
CA THR A 433 22.65 -37.54 24.89
C THR A 433 23.33 -36.81 23.73
N HIS A 434 23.38 -35.50 23.84
CA HIS A 434 24.20 -34.69 22.94
C HIS A 434 25.66 -34.98 23.27
N ASP A 435 26.29 -35.84 22.48
CA ASP A 435 27.75 -35.93 22.41
C ASP A 435 28.23 -34.56 21.83
N THR A 436 28.72 -33.73 22.73
CA THR A 436 29.32 -32.44 22.41
C THR A 436 30.71 -32.66 21.81
N ARG A 437 30.79 -33.27 20.66
CA ARG A 437 31.97 -33.14 19.78
C ARG A 437 31.68 -32.06 18.78
N HIS A 438 32.26 -30.92 19.05
CA HIS A 438 32.42 -29.85 18.06
C HIS A 438 33.16 -30.41 16.84
N VAL A 439 32.42 -30.78 15.80
CA VAL A 439 33.01 -30.85 14.47
C VAL A 439 32.92 -29.42 13.92
N VAL A 440 34.00 -28.69 14.11
CA VAL A 440 34.25 -27.47 13.32
C VAL A 440 34.58 -27.99 11.94
N GLU A 441 33.63 -27.96 11.03
CA GLU A 441 33.90 -28.06 9.60
C GLU A 441 34.56 -26.74 9.20
N GLU A 442 35.86 -26.79 8.97
CA GLU A 442 36.61 -25.71 8.30
C GLU A 442 36.01 -25.50 6.90
N PRO A 443 35.88 -24.26 6.42
CA PRO A 443 35.42 -23.99 5.06
C PRO A 443 36.44 -24.54 4.09
N ASP A 444 36.02 -25.43 3.19
CA ASP A 444 36.83 -25.96 2.11
C ASP A 444 37.21 -24.82 1.12
N GLU A 445 38.44 -24.34 1.22
CA GLU A 445 39.03 -23.28 0.37
C GLU A 445 39.32 -23.70 -1.09
N ARG A 446 38.81 -24.83 -1.53
CA ARG A 446 39.06 -25.31 -2.90
C ARG A 446 37.82 -25.25 -3.78
N LYS A 447 37.48 -24.10 -4.26
CA LYS A 447 36.86 -23.89 -5.58
C LYS A 447 36.91 -22.41 -5.99
N ARG A 448 38.07 -21.87 -6.17
CA ARG A 448 38.29 -20.80 -7.14
C ARG A 448 38.65 -21.44 -8.48
N SER A 449 37.72 -21.46 -9.39
CA SER A 449 38.03 -21.44 -10.82
C SER A 449 36.85 -20.83 -11.56
N CYS A 450 36.96 -19.55 -11.90
CA CYS A 450 36.31 -18.98 -13.06
C CYS A 450 36.78 -19.70 -14.32
N PRO A 451 35.89 -19.88 -15.30
CA PRO A 451 36.28 -19.58 -16.67
C PRO A 451 35.45 -18.40 -17.20
N VAL A 452 36.17 -17.43 -17.68
CA VAL A 452 35.85 -16.46 -18.70
C VAL A 452 35.31 -17.18 -19.93
N LEU A 453 34.12 -16.83 -20.39
CA LEU A 453 33.75 -16.50 -21.76
C LEU A 453 32.38 -15.88 -21.78
#